data_7a508179e38ccfc105232282c2a77c3f
#
_entry.id   7a508179e38ccfc105232282c2a77c3f
#
_cell.length_a   1.000
_cell.length_b   1.000
_cell.length_c   1.000
_cell.angle_alpha   90.00
_cell.angle_beta   90.00
_cell.angle_gamma   90.00
#
_symmetry.space_group_name_H-M   'P 1'
#
loop_
_entity.id
_entity.type
_entity.pdbx_description
1 polymer ?
#
loop_
_entity_poly.entity_id
_entity_poly.type
_entity_poly.pdbx_seq_one_letter_code
_entity_poly.pdbx_strand_id
1 'polypeptide(L)'
;MVWTRFVCSRLSAGLLGCVLLLCSPSPIRAEWYVAAQLGANFADPLRNVRGSGTLAGLDAPNFNLKTSPAFGGKLGVFPGHGLFGIELDVSHSTPHIKNLDDVPGIHLSVTNIGAHVVLRYPGVTWQPYIGGGPALLVARLGRSSTTESDTQVSVGGNVLVGIRAFVTPKVALFTEYKYTDSTFRFGGAFGPVGGFDATYRAHQLFVGLSYHF
;
A
#
# COMPACT_ATOMS: atom_id res chain seq x y z
N MET A 1 -17.27 65.88 -13.06
CA MET A 1 -18.40 65.16 -13.67
C MET A 1 -17.84 64.10 -14.59
N VAL A 2 -17.42 62.95 -14.06
CA VAL A 2 -16.95 61.80 -14.86
C VAL A 2 -17.37 60.54 -14.13
N TRP A 3 -18.23 59.76 -14.75
CA TRP A 3 -18.73 58.48 -14.29
C TRP A 3 -17.72 57.39 -14.71
N THR A 4 -17.14 56.70 -13.78
CA THR A 4 -16.38 55.48 -14.02
C THR A 4 -17.24 54.25 -13.67
N ARG A 5 -17.56 53.46 -14.68
CA ARG A 5 -18.32 52.20 -14.57
C ARG A 5 -17.40 51.09 -14.04
N PHE A 6 -17.79 50.51 -12.92
CA PHE A 6 -17.29 49.21 -12.47
C PHE A 6 -17.88 48.10 -13.35
N VAL A 7 -17.02 47.44 -14.14
CA VAL A 7 -17.35 46.18 -14.78
C VAL A 7 -16.91 45.05 -13.82
N CYS A 8 -17.90 44.50 -13.15
CA CYS A 8 -17.71 43.34 -12.28
C CYS A 8 -17.62 42.08 -13.15
N SER A 9 -16.46 41.45 -13.15
CA SER A 9 -16.21 40.16 -13.81
C SER A 9 -16.93 39.02 -13.09
N ARG A 10 -18.10 38.65 -13.57
CA ARG A 10 -18.81 37.41 -13.16
C ARG A 10 -18.65 36.36 -14.24
N LEU A 11 -17.49 35.71 -14.32
CA LEU A 11 -17.24 34.63 -15.29
C LEU A 11 -16.22 33.65 -14.74
N SER A 12 -16.58 32.89 -13.71
CA SER A 12 -15.83 31.68 -13.32
C SER A 12 -16.57 30.67 -12.44
N ALA A 13 -17.84 30.92 -12.11
CA ALA A 13 -18.63 29.97 -11.32
C ALA A 13 -19.52 29.02 -12.16
N GLY A 14 -19.61 29.25 -13.49
CA GLY A 14 -20.54 28.52 -14.36
C GLY A 14 -19.99 27.21 -14.94
N LEU A 15 -18.68 27.01 -15.00
CA LEU A 15 -18.11 25.81 -15.66
C LEU A 15 -17.96 24.60 -14.72
N LEU A 16 -17.87 24.80 -13.41
CA LEU A 16 -17.77 23.67 -12.46
C LEU A 16 -19.16 23.04 -12.17
N GLY A 17 -20.24 23.78 -12.37
CA GLY A 17 -21.62 23.30 -12.16
C GLY A 17 -22.17 22.41 -13.28
N CYS A 18 -21.70 22.57 -14.53
CA CYS A 18 -22.21 21.82 -15.67
C CYS A 18 -21.62 20.41 -15.84
N VAL A 19 -20.46 20.12 -15.24
CA VAL A 19 -19.85 18.77 -15.30
C VAL A 19 -20.52 17.80 -14.31
N LEU A 20 -21.17 18.31 -13.27
CA LEU A 20 -21.87 17.48 -12.26
C LEU A 20 -23.31 17.10 -12.63
N LEU A 21 -23.90 17.70 -13.68
CA LEU A 21 -25.30 17.49 -14.06
C LEU A 21 -25.51 16.52 -15.23
N LEU A 22 -24.46 15.96 -15.83
CA LEU A 22 -24.57 14.97 -16.92
C LEU A 22 -24.42 13.51 -16.44
N CYS A 23 -24.20 13.25 -15.15
CA CYS A 23 -24.32 11.94 -14.56
C CYS A 23 -25.74 11.77 -14.01
N SER A 24 -26.74 11.55 -14.87
CA SER A 24 -27.94 10.86 -14.43
C SER A 24 -27.48 9.47 -13.95
N PRO A 25 -27.66 9.10 -12.67
CA PRO A 25 -27.32 7.75 -12.23
C PRO A 25 -28.38 6.81 -12.78
N SER A 26 -28.12 6.23 -13.96
CA SER A 26 -28.62 4.89 -14.19
C SER A 26 -28.16 4.09 -12.96
N PRO A 27 -28.96 3.17 -12.39
CA PRO A 27 -28.51 2.34 -11.30
C PRO A 27 -27.41 1.43 -11.82
N ILE A 28 -26.17 1.97 -11.86
CA ILE A 28 -24.96 1.20 -12.10
C ILE A 28 -24.87 0.30 -10.89
N ARG A 29 -25.27 -0.96 -11.04
CA ARG A 29 -25.09 -1.97 -10.01
C ARG A 29 -23.61 -2.14 -9.83
N ALA A 30 -23.04 -1.46 -8.85
CA ALA A 30 -21.65 -1.62 -8.46
C ALA A 30 -21.53 -2.97 -7.75
N GLU A 31 -20.58 -3.78 -8.16
CA GLU A 31 -20.20 -5.00 -7.47
C GLU A 31 -19.19 -4.63 -6.39
N TRP A 32 -19.62 -4.65 -5.13
CA TRP A 32 -18.77 -4.50 -3.98
C TRP A 32 -18.24 -5.84 -3.49
N TYR A 33 -17.07 -5.86 -2.91
CA TYR A 33 -16.57 -7.04 -2.22
C TYR A 33 -15.71 -6.67 -1.02
N VAL A 34 -15.71 -7.58 -0.06
CA VAL A 34 -14.77 -7.61 1.05
C VAL A 34 -13.96 -8.89 0.97
N ALA A 35 -12.71 -8.85 1.41
CA ALA A 35 -11.86 -10.03 1.38
C ALA A 35 -10.97 -10.11 2.61
N ALA A 36 -10.65 -11.34 3.02
CA ALA A 36 -9.62 -11.65 3.99
C ALA A 36 -8.51 -12.45 3.31
N GLN A 37 -7.27 -12.19 3.70
CA GLN A 37 -6.09 -12.80 3.08
C GLN A 37 -5.04 -13.19 4.10
N LEU A 38 -4.37 -14.31 3.83
CA LEU A 38 -3.22 -14.84 4.57
C LEU A 38 -2.12 -15.15 3.57
N GLY A 39 -0.87 -15.02 3.98
CA GLY A 39 0.23 -15.27 3.07
C GLY A 39 1.60 -15.20 3.70
N ALA A 40 2.59 -15.09 2.84
CA ALA A 40 3.99 -14.94 3.20
C ALA A 40 4.56 -13.66 2.60
N ASN A 41 5.41 -13.00 3.36
CA ASN A 41 6.16 -11.83 2.97
C ASN A 41 7.64 -12.20 2.82
N PHE A 42 8.16 -12.08 1.61
CA PHE A 42 9.55 -12.28 1.24
C PHE A 42 10.16 -10.91 1.00
N ALA A 43 10.66 -10.30 2.07
CA ALA A 43 11.28 -8.99 1.97
C ALA A 43 12.73 -9.12 1.50
N ASP A 44 13.10 -8.29 0.53
CA ASP A 44 14.49 -8.12 0.12
C ASP A 44 15.32 -7.54 1.27
N PRO A 45 16.64 -7.74 1.29
CA PRO A 45 17.50 -7.00 2.20
C PRO A 45 17.25 -5.50 2.10
N LEU A 46 17.24 -4.81 3.24
CA LEU A 46 17.21 -3.35 3.25
C LEU A 46 18.45 -2.84 2.51
N ARG A 47 18.24 -2.07 1.46
CA ARG A 47 19.29 -1.54 0.59
C ARG A 47 19.46 -0.05 0.77
N ASN A 48 20.59 0.49 0.28
CA ASN A 48 20.90 1.91 0.34
C ASN A 48 20.79 2.45 1.78
N VAL A 49 21.30 1.68 2.74
CA VAL A 49 21.28 2.09 4.15
C VAL A 49 22.28 3.20 4.35
N ARG A 50 21.79 4.41 4.59
CA ARG A 50 22.60 5.61 4.79
C ARG A 50 22.32 6.19 6.15
N GLY A 51 23.36 6.48 6.90
CA GLY A 51 23.24 7.17 8.18
C GLY A 51 22.64 8.56 8.03
N SER A 52 21.88 8.99 9.03
CA SER A 52 21.30 10.33 9.13
C SER A 52 21.65 10.98 10.48
N GLY A 53 21.50 12.30 10.59
CA GLY A 53 21.92 13.05 11.77
C GLY A 53 23.45 13.13 11.88
N THR A 54 24.02 12.80 13.02
CA THR A 54 25.49 12.77 13.22
C THR A 54 26.17 11.62 12.48
N LEU A 55 25.41 10.63 12.02
CA LEU A 55 25.87 9.50 11.21
C LEU A 55 25.82 9.78 9.70
N ALA A 56 25.46 11.00 9.29
CA ALA A 56 25.37 11.38 7.89
C ALA A 56 26.70 11.17 7.16
N GLY A 57 26.62 10.52 5.98
CA GLY A 57 27.79 10.16 5.18
C GLY A 57 28.40 8.79 5.49
N LEU A 58 27.87 8.06 6.47
CA LEU A 58 28.23 6.67 6.70
C LEU A 58 27.25 5.75 5.95
N ASP A 59 27.79 4.86 5.13
CA ASP A 59 27.02 3.79 4.49
C ASP A 59 27.12 2.52 5.34
N ALA A 60 25.96 1.91 5.61
CA ALA A 60 25.91 0.64 6.34
C ALA A 60 25.71 -0.53 5.35
N PRO A 61 26.13 -1.75 5.74
CA PRO A 61 25.84 -2.95 4.95
C PRO A 61 24.35 -3.19 4.84
N ASN A 62 23.93 -3.94 3.82
CA ASN A 62 22.53 -4.33 3.64
C ASN A 62 22.07 -5.22 4.80
N PHE A 63 20.92 -4.90 5.39
CA PHE A 63 20.34 -5.70 6.47
C PHE A 63 19.40 -6.76 5.89
N ASN A 64 19.73 -8.03 6.09
CA ASN A 64 18.91 -9.13 5.67
C ASN A 64 17.62 -9.21 6.50
N LEU A 65 16.49 -9.39 5.82
CA LEU A 65 15.18 -9.57 6.44
C LEU A 65 14.80 -11.07 6.46
N LYS A 66 13.99 -11.43 7.44
CA LYS A 66 13.41 -12.78 7.54
C LYS A 66 12.12 -12.84 6.74
N THR A 67 11.90 -13.94 6.03
CA THR A 67 10.56 -14.28 5.54
C THR A 67 9.59 -14.35 6.71
N SER A 68 8.41 -13.77 6.56
CA SER A 68 7.43 -13.69 7.64
C SER A 68 6.03 -13.98 7.16
N PRO A 69 5.12 -14.42 8.04
CA PRO A 69 3.71 -14.46 7.72
C PRO A 69 3.20 -13.04 7.42
N ALA A 70 2.18 -12.97 6.58
CA ALA A 70 1.45 -11.76 6.27
C ALA A 70 -0.05 -12.06 6.32
N PHE A 71 -0.84 -11.10 6.78
CA PHE A 71 -2.30 -11.20 6.80
C PHE A 71 -2.92 -9.84 6.54
N GLY A 72 -4.16 -9.83 6.11
CA GLY A 72 -4.82 -8.58 5.78
C GLY A 72 -6.25 -8.72 5.31
N GLY A 73 -6.78 -7.60 4.84
CA GLY A 73 -8.13 -7.53 4.29
C GLY A 73 -8.22 -6.49 3.18
N LYS A 74 -9.24 -6.66 2.36
CA LYS A 74 -9.51 -5.80 1.21
C LYS A 74 -10.96 -5.37 1.17
N LEU A 75 -11.19 -4.18 0.65
CA LEU A 75 -12.49 -3.67 0.27
C LEU A 75 -12.40 -3.13 -1.15
N GLY A 76 -13.25 -3.60 -2.05
CA GLY A 76 -13.19 -3.14 -3.42
C GLY A 76 -14.54 -2.97 -4.06
N VAL A 77 -14.55 -2.25 -5.17
CA VAL A 77 -15.74 -1.97 -5.96
C VAL A 77 -15.42 -2.00 -7.45
N PHE A 78 -16.26 -2.69 -8.21
CA PHE A 78 -16.26 -2.67 -9.68
C PHE A 78 -17.54 -2.01 -10.16
N PRO A 79 -17.50 -0.77 -10.67
CA PRO A 79 -18.67 -0.11 -11.23
C PRO A 79 -19.22 -0.89 -12.42
N GLY A 80 -20.53 -1.16 -12.44
CA GLY A 80 -21.22 -1.78 -13.57
C GLY A 80 -20.73 -3.18 -13.96
N HIS A 81 -20.22 -3.97 -13.03
CA HIS A 81 -19.55 -5.26 -13.32
C HIS A 81 -18.41 -5.14 -14.34
N GLY A 82 -17.79 -3.97 -14.38
CA GLY A 82 -16.79 -3.60 -15.39
C GLY A 82 -15.44 -4.27 -15.24
N LEU A 83 -14.57 -3.95 -16.20
CA LEU A 83 -13.17 -4.34 -16.21
C LEU A 83 -12.36 -3.66 -15.11
N PHE A 84 -12.67 -2.39 -14.80
CA PHE A 84 -11.95 -1.55 -13.86
C PHE A 84 -12.63 -1.50 -12.50
N GLY A 85 -11.84 -1.52 -11.46
CA GLY A 85 -12.29 -1.36 -10.08
C GLY A 85 -11.30 -0.57 -9.26
N ILE A 86 -11.74 -0.21 -8.07
CA ILE A 86 -10.91 0.42 -7.03
C ILE A 86 -10.90 -0.52 -5.82
N GLU A 87 -9.73 -0.71 -5.23
CA GLU A 87 -9.52 -1.57 -4.08
C GLU A 87 -8.72 -0.84 -3.00
N LEU A 88 -9.17 -0.90 -1.76
CA LEU A 88 -8.38 -0.60 -0.57
C LEU A 88 -7.88 -1.92 0.01
N ASP A 89 -6.58 -1.99 0.29
CA ASP A 89 -5.89 -3.15 0.85
C ASP A 89 -5.16 -2.75 2.12
N VAL A 90 -5.35 -3.51 3.18
CA VAL A 90 -4.56 -3.38 4.40
C VAL A 90 -3.92 -4.71 4.68
N SER A 91 -2.59 -4.74 4.77
CA SER A 91 -1.84 -5.94 5.11
C SER A 91 -0.77 -5.66 6.14
N HIS A 92 -0.50 -6.64 6.99
CA HIS A 92 0.48 -6.59 8.06
C HIS A 92 1.45 -7.76 7.95
N SER A 93 2.74 -7.50 8.18
CA SER A 93 3.81 -8.51 8.19
C SER A 93 4.89 -8.14 9.20
N THR A 94 5.68 -9.12 9.61
CA THR A 94 6.75 -8.94 10.61
C THR A 94 8.10 -9.44 10.09
N PRO A 95 8.68 -8.78 9.07
CA PRO A 95 9.94 -9.17 8.46
C PRO A 95 11.12 -8.76 9.35
N HIS A 96 11.34 -9.45 10.47
CA HIS A 96 12.41 -9.13 11.40
C HIS A 96 13.78 -9.06 10.73
N ILE A 97 14.60 -8.11 11.15
CA ILE A 97 16.01 -8.01 10.74
C ILE A 97 16.76 -9.21 11.34
N LYS A 98 17.51 -9.93 10.50
CA LYS A 98 18.35 -11.05 10.95
C LYS A 98 19.47 -10.54 11.85
N ASN A 99 19.97 -11.42 12.73
CA ASN A 99 21.18 -11.14 13.50
C ASN A 99 22.34 -10.79 12.55
N LEU A 100 23.08 -9.78 12.92
CA LEU A 100 24.32 -9.40 12.26
C LEU A 100 25.48 -9.71 13.23
N ASP A 101 26.20 -10.81 12.99
CA ASP A 101 27.22 -11.35 13.87
C ASP A 101 26.71 -11.47 15.34
N ASP A 102 27.32 -10.74 16.27
CA ASP A 102 26.95 -10.74 17.70
C ASP A 102 25.78 -9.78 18.05
N VAL A 103 25.24 -9.03 17.08
CA VAL A 103 24.13 -8.11 17.33
C VAL A 103 22.80 -8.85 17.22
N PRO A 104 21.96 -8.91 18.27
CA PRO A 104 20.66 -9.54 18.21
C PRO A 104 19.77 -8.91 17.12
N GLY A 105 18.98 -9.75 16.44
CA GLY A 105 18.04 -9.29 15.42
C GLY A 105 17.00 -8.33 16.00
N ILE A 106 16.61 -7.36 15.21
CA ILE A 106 15.67 -6.30 15.60
C ILE A 106 14.27 -6.67 15.09
N HIS A 107 13.28 -6.51 15.97
CA HIS A 107 11.88 -6.66 15.60
C HIS A 107 11.47 -5.53 14.65
N LEU A 108 11.11 -5.89 13.44
CA LEU A 108 10.51 -4.98 12.46
C LEU A 108 9.12 -5.49 12.11
N SER A 109 8.13 -4.61 12.15
CA SER A 109 6.80 -4.88 11.63
C SER A 109 6.42 -3.81 10.61
N VAL A 110 5.72 -4.22 9.56
CA VAL A 110 5.30 -3.34 8.48
C VAL A 110 3.81 -3.54 8.23
N THR A 111 3.06 -2.44 8.33
CA THR A 111 1.66 -2.37 7.90
C THR A 111 1.61 -1.58 6.61
N ASN A 112 1.03 -2.17 5.58
CA ASN A 112 0.84 -1.57 4.26
C ASN A 112 -0.65 -1.25 4.08
N ILE A 113 -0.97 -0.02 3.75
CA ILE A 113 -2.31 0.48 3.45
C ILE A 113 -2.28 0.99 2.02
N GLY A 114 -2.80 0.23 1.07
CA GLY A 114 -2.77 0.52 -0.36
C GLY A 114 -4.12 0.94 -0.92
N ALA A 115 -4.10 1.86 -1.87
CA ALA A 115 -5.23 2.19 -2.72
C ALA A 115 -4.88 1.84 -4.17
N HIS A 116 -5.60 0.89 -4.75
CA HIS A 116 -5.24 0.30 -6.04
C HIS A 116 -6.33 0.52 -7.07
N VAL A 117 -5.92 0.77 -8.30
CA VAL A 117 -6.75 0.56 -9.48
C VAL A 117 -6.53 -0.88 -9.93
N VAL A 118 -7.62 -1.62 -10.11
CA VAL A 118 -7.59 -3.04 -10.49
C VAL A 118 -8.26 -3.21 -11.85
N LEU A 119 -7.58 -3.86 -12.75
CA LEU A 119 -8.10 -4.33 -14.03
C LEU A 119 -8.32 -5.83 -13.94
N ARG A 120 -9.55 -6.30 -14.17
CA ARG A 120 -9.88 -7.72 -14.17
C ARG A 120 -10.49 -8.17 -15.48
N TYR A 121 -10.33 -9.44 -15.81
CA TYR A 121 -11.17 -10.11 -16.79
C TYR A 121 -12.48 -10.54 -16.10
N PRO A 122 -13.67 -10.13 -16.58
CA PRO A 122 -14.94 -10.36 -15.91
C PRO A 122 -15.50 -11.77 -16.25
N GLY A 123 -14.75 -12.81 -15.98
CA GLY A 123 -15.17 -14.19 -16.17
C GLY A 123 -16.15 -14.63 -15.08
N VAL A 124 -17.02 -15.59 -15.40
CA VAL A 124 -18.04 -16.10 -14.44
C VAL A 124 -17.39 -16.92 -13.32
N THR A 125 -16.42 -17.77 -13.66
CA THR A 125 -15.75 -18.65 -12.70
C THR A 125 -14.35 -18.18 -12.38
N TRP A 126 -13.59 -17.78 -13.39
CA TRP A 126 -12.21 -17.36 -13.25
C TRP A 126 -12.05 -15.89 -13.63
N GLN A 127 -11.48 -15.12 -12.72
CA GLN A 127 -11.25 -13.70 -12.92
C GLN A 127 -9.77 -13.39 -12.65
N PRO A 128 -8.88 -13.53 -13.62
CA PRO A 128 -7.53 -12.99 -13.51
C PRO A 128 -7.59 -11.47 -13.43
N TYR A 129 -6.68 -10.87 -12.65
CA TYR A 129 -6.60 -9.44 -12.46
C TYR A 129 -5.17 -8.97 -12.25
N ILE A 130 -4.95 -7.71 -12.57
CA ILE A 130 -3.73 -6.96 -12.30
C ILE A 130 -4.13 -5.62 -11.72
N GLY A 131 -3.32 -5.07 -10.85
CA GLY A 131 -3.59 -3.76 -10.28
C GLY A 131 -2.33 -3.10 -9.74
N GLY A 132 -2.51 -1.88 -9.26
CA GLY A 132 -1.45 -1.14 -8.60
C GLY A 132 -1.89 0.24 -8.17
N GLY A 133 -1.07 0.87 -7.37
CA GLY A 133 -1.34 2.20 -6.86
C GLY A 133 -0.45 2.60 -5.70
N PRO A 134 -0.69 3.78 -5.13
CA PRO A 134 0.04 4.28 -3.97
C PRO A 134 -0.24 3.44 -2.72
N ALA A 135 0.72 3.44 -1.82
CA ALA A 135 0.62 2.79 -0.53
C ALA A 135 1.24 3.64 0.57
N LEU A 136 0.63 3.60 1.75
CA LEU A 136 1.20 4.09 2.99
C LEU A 136 1.75 2.89 3.76
N LEU A 137 3.05 2.93 4.07
CA LEU A 137 3.70 1.92 4.86
C LEU A 137 4.01 2.47 6.25
N VAL A 138 3.52 1.80 7.27
CA VAL A 138 3.84 2.10 8.67
C VAL A 138 4.80 1.02 9.15
N ALA A 139 6.07 1.39 9.29
CA ALA A 139 7.12 0.52 9.80
C ALA A 139 7.37 0.82 11.28
N ARG A 140 7.42 -0.21 12.12
CA ARG A 140 7.75 -0.11 13.55
C ARG A 140 8.99 -0.93 13.84
N LEU A 141 10.03 -0.26 14.31
CA LEU A 141 11.18 -0.89 14.93
C LEU A 141 10.90 -1.16 16.41
N GLY A 142 11.15 -2.39 16.85
CA GLY A 142 11.11 -2.73 18.26
C GLY A 142 12.38 -2.29 18.99
N ARG A 143 12.25 -2.00 20.29
CA ARG A 143 13.40 -1.71 21.15
C ARG A 143 14.31 -2.93 21.26
N SER A 144 15.61 -2.74 21.13
CA SER A 144 16.64 -3.73 21.40
C SER A 144 17.73 -3.15 22.32
N SER A 145 18.79 -3.89 22.58
CA SER A 145 19.95 -3.38 23.34
C SER A 145 20.70 -2.25 22.64
N THR A 146 20.54 -2.13 21.31
CA THR A 146 21.27 -1.18 20.47
C THR A 146 20.38 -0.18 19.75
N THR A 147 19.03 -0.37 19.77
CA THR A 147 18.08 0.51 19.07
C THR A 147 16.93 0.90 19.99
N GLU A 148 16.46 2.15 19.86
CA GLU A 148 15.21 2.58 20.45
C GLU A 148 14.02 2.21 19.54
N SER A 149 12.82 2.19 20.13
CA SER A 149 11.61 1.99 19.32
C SER A 149 11.36 3.22 18.45
N ASP A 150 11.24 3.02 17.15
CA ASP A 150 10.92 4.07 16.20
C ASP A 150 9.76 3.64 15.30
N THR A 151 8.90 4.58 14.95
CA THR A 151 7.77 4.33 14.05
C THR A 151 7.82 5.31 12.92
N GLN A 152 7.93 4.81 11.69
CA GLN A 152 8.01 5.62 10.51
C GLN A 152 6.83 5.35 9.58
N VAL A 153 6.33 6.42 9.00
CA VAL A 153 5.31 6.37 7.93
C VAL A 153 5.96 6.80 6.64
N SER A 154 5.84 5.97 5.62
CA SER A 154 6.41 6.26 4.30
C SER A 154 5.37 6.05 3.20
N VAL A 155 5.52 6.81 2.14
CA VAL A 155 4.75 6.62 0.90
C VAL A 155 5.53 5.72 -0.03
N GLY A 156 4.85 4.72 -0.58
CA GLY A 156 5.41 3.79 -1.54
C GLY A 156 4.40 3.46 -2.64
N GLY A 157 4.67 2.39 -3.35
CA GLY A 157 3.80 1.85 -4.40
C GLY A 157 3.63 0.36 -4.30
N ASN A 158 2.46 -0.11 -4.72
CA ASN A 158 2.15 -1.53 -4.87
C ASN A 158 1.84 -1.86 -6.33
N VAL A 159 2.29 -3.04 -6.77
CA VAL A 159 1.83 -3.70 -7.98
C VAL A 159 1.36 -5.09 -7.58
N LEU A 160 0.21 -5.52 -8.10
CA LEU A 160 -0.37 -6.81 -7.76
C LEU A 160 -0.88 -7.53 -9.01
N VAL A 161 -0.83 -8.84 -8.97
CA VAL A 161 -1.40 -9.73 -9.99
C VAL A 161 -2.00 -10.95 -9.28
N GLY A 162 -3.19 -11.35 -9.70
CA GLY A 162 -3.86 -12.46 -9.06
C GLY A 162 -4.93 -13.10 -9.93
N ILE A 163 -5.55 -14.11 -9.37
CA ILE A 163 -6.68 -14.79 -9.97
C ILE A 163 -7.71 -15.11 -8.89
N ARG A 164 -8.98 -14.83 -9.17
CA ARG A 164 -10.14 -15.22 -8.36
C ARG A 164 -10.85 -16.39 -9.01
N ALA A 165 -11.25 -17.35 -8.19
CA ALA A 165 -12.07 -18.49 -8.59
C ALA A 165 -13.38 -18.47 -7.81
N PHE A 166 -14.49 -18.19 -8.47
CA PHE A 166 -15.80 -18.16 -7.84
C PHE A 166 -16.28 -19.58 -7.56
N VAL A 167 -16.48 -19.89 -6.28
CA VAL A 167 -17.08 -21.16 -5.79
C VAL A 167 -18.59 -21.06 -5.66
N THR A 168 -19.11 -19.84 -5.49
CA THR A 168 -20.52 -19.50 -5.56
C THR A 168 -20.65 -18.13 -6.25
N PRO A 169 -21.85 -17.69 -6.66
CA PRO A 169 -22.03 -16.36 -7.25
C PRO A 169 -21.56 -15.20 -6.35
N LYS A 170 -21.38 -15.44 -5.05
CA LYS A 170 -21.00 -14.41 -4.08
C LYS A 170 -19.67 -14.67 -3.39
N VAL A 171 -19.10 -15.86 -3.50
CA VAL A 171 -17.88 -16.24 -2.78
C VAL A 171 -16.82 -16.69 -3.76
N ALA A 172 -15.64 -16.08 -3.69
CA ALA A 172 -14.50 -16.49 -4.48
C ALA A 172 -13.26 -16.74 -3.59
N LEU A 173 -12.51 -17.76 -3.95
CA LEU A 173 -11.14 -17.95 -3.50
C LEU A 173 -10.21 -17.17 -4.41
N PHE A 174 -9.12 -16.64 -3.89
CA PHE A 174 -8.13 -15.99 -4.73
C PHE A 174 -6.69 -16.29 -4.28
N THR A 175 -5.79 -16.18 -5.25
CA THR A 175 -4.37 -16.10 -4.98
C THR A 175 -3.83 -14.83 -5.62
N GLU A 176 -2.89 -14.17 -4.93
CA GLU A 176 -2.35 -12.88 -5.35
C GLU A 176 -0.87 -12.79 -5.01
N TYR A 177 -0.11 -12.33 -5.96
CA TYR A 177 1.24 -11.83 -5.76
C TYR A 177 1.20 -10.30 -5.70
N LYS A 178 1.83 -9.71 -4.68
CA LYS A 178 1.95 -8.27 -4.50
C LYS A 178 3.42 -7.89 -4.33
N TYR A 179 3.88 -6.93 -5.12
CA TYR A 179 5.17 -6.28 -4.98
C TYR A 179 4.99 -4.91 -4.36
N THR A 180 5.81 -4.59 -3.37
CA THR A 180 5.82 -3.30 -2.65
C THR A 180 7.20 -2.68 -2.72
N ASP A 181 7.29 -1.38 -3.03
CA ASP A 181 8.53 -0.59 -2.99
C ASP A 181 8.31 0.68 -2.19
N SER A 182 9.21 1.00 -1.26
CA SER A 182 9.15 2.22 -0.44
C SER A 182 10.53 2.54 0.15
N THR A 183 10.71 3.78 0.63
CA THR A 183 11.90 4.18 1.35
C THR A 183 11.54 4.66 2.75
N PHE A 184 12.10 4.02 3.76
CA PHE A 184 11.95 4.41 5.17
C PHE A 184 13.07 5.35 5.61
N ARG A 185 12.74 6.27 6.52
CA ARG A 185 13.68 7.21 7.13
C ARG A 185 13.56 7.15 8.65
N PHE A 186 14.32 6.24 9.26
CA PHE A 186 14.31 6.05 10.72
C PHE A 186 15.24 7.09 11.38
N GLY A 187 14.71 8.28 11.65
CA GLY A 187 15.51 9.38 12.22
C GLY A 187 15.92 9.18 13.67
N GLY A 188 15.17 8.43 14.45
CA GLY A 188 15.36 8.20 15.88
C GLY A 188 15.88 6.81 16.25
N ALA A 189 16.27 5.97 15.29
CA ALA A 189 16.66 4.58 15.54
C ALA A 189 17.82 4.42 16.55
N PHE A 190 18.72 5.40 16.61
CA PHE A 190 19.87 5.42 17.52
C PHE A 190 19.79 6.58 18.54
N GLY A 191 18.57 6.99 18.88
CA GLY A 191 18.32 8.09 19.82
C GLY A 191 18.92 9.42 19.34
N PRO A 192 19.59 10.21 20.22
CA PRO A 192 20.10 11.52 19.87
C PRO A 192 21.27 11.49 18.85
N VAL A 193 21.86 10.34 18.61
CA VAL A 193 22.98 10.18 17.64
C VAL A 193 22.48 10.26 16.20
N GLY A 194 21.22 9.86 15.94
CA GLY A 194 20.64 9.92 14.59
C GLY A 194 19.92 8.63 14.22
N GLY A 195 19.84 8.36 12.93
CA GLY A 195 19.13 7.23 12.38
C GLY A 195 19.67 6.78 11.04
N PHE A 196 18.82 6.17 10.23
CA PHE A 196 19.19 5.72 8.89
C PHE A 196 18.01 5.77 7.91
N ASP A 197 18.33 5.96 6.64
CA ASP A 197 17.42 5.80 5.51
C ASP A 197 17.64 4.40 4.90
N ALA A 198 16.58 3.74 4.49
CA ALA A 198 16.69 2.42 3.87
C ALA A 198 15.58 2.19 2.84
N THR A 199 15.92 1.58 1.71
CA THR A 199 14.94 1.14 0.71
C THR A 199 14.40 -0.24 1.10
N TYR A 200 13.08 -0.32 1.22
CA TYR A 200 12.32 -1.54 1.50
C TYR A 200 11.62 -2.03 0.24
N ARG A 201 11.86 -3.30 -0.10
CA ARG A 201 11.19 -4.02 -1.17
C ARG A 201 10.67 -5.33 -0.64
N ALA A 202 9.44 -5.65 -0.99
CA ALA A 202 8.81 -6.89 -0.52
C ALA A 202 8.00 -7.55 -1.62
N HIS A 203 8.14 -8.87 -1.70
CA HIS A 203 7.37 -9.78 -2.51
C HIS A 203 6.44 -10.52 -1.58
N GLN A 204 5.14 -10.42 -1.80
CA GLN A 204 4.14 -11.04 -0.94
C GLN A 204 3.29 -11.99 -1.77
N LEU A 205 3.03 -13.16 -1.23
CA LEU A 205 2.14 -14.14 -1.83
C LEU A 205 0.99 -14.39 -0.88
N PHE A 206 -0.23 -14.11 -1.33
CA PHE A 206 -1.45 -14.25 -0.56
C PHE A 206 -2.37 -15.32 -1.14
N VAL A 207 -3.10 -15.97 -0.27
CA VAL A 207 -4.33 -16.69 -0.57
C VAL A 207 -5.45 -16.10 0.28
N GLY A 208 -6.66 -16.09 -0.24
CA GLY A 208 -7.75 -15.47 0.50
C GLY A 208 -9.13 -15.85 -0.01
N LEU A 209 -10.11 -15.32 0.71
CA LEU A 209 -11.52 -15.47 0.42
C LEU A 209 -12.14 -14.09 0.25
N SER A 210 -12.95 -13.91 -0.79
CA SER A 210 -13.72 -12.69 -1.01
C SER A 210 -15.21 -12.97 -1.06
N TYR A 211 -15.99 -12.05 -0.49
CA TYR A 211 -17.45 -12.06 -0.55
C TYR A 211 -17.94 -10.85 -1.36
N HIS A 212 -18.74 -11.11 -2.37
CA HIS A 212 -19.27 -10.14 -3.34
C HIS A 212 -20.77 -9.89 -3.12
N PHE A 213 -21.22 -8.63 -3.18
CA PHE A 213 -22.59 -8.22 -2.92
C PHE A 213 -23.06 -7.04 -3.78
#